data_3e8be83264ba6a548cd7a3a22ea4f5c3
#
_entry.id   3e8be83264ba6a548cd7a3a22ea4f5c3
#
_cell.length_a   1.000
_cell.length_b   1.000
_cell.length_c   1.000
_cell.angle_alpha   90.00
_cell.angle_beta   90.00
_cell.angle_gamma   90.00
#
_symmetry.space_group_name_H-M   'P 1'
#
loop_
_entity.id
_entity.type
_entity.pdbx_description
1 polymer ?
#
loop_
_entity_poly.entity_id
_entity_poly.type
_entity_poly.pdbx_seq_one_letter_code
_entity_poly.pdbx_strand_id
1 'polypeptide(L)'
;NDFRRNSAEFTREYPVVLSTTYSIKGTLSIEHIYDYLIVDEASQVDLATGVLAFSCARNIVIVGDLKQLPNVLTEDDIRTSDAIWQRYSLDERYRFSTHSLLSSALEIWQDAPVTLLREHYRCHPKIINFCNQKFYHGKLIVMAKDHDEPNVLAMYRTTAGNHARGHLNQRQIDVIQQEVLPRLHQQNFESIGIITPYRDQVTAIRRQLGDTYAVDTVHKFQGREQDAIILTSVDNVITDFVDDPHMLNVAVSRAVHSLAVVTSQDPRNGRTNYGDLMRYIEYNNFEVIQSHVYSVFDMLYQGYAEQRKIYLQKHKRVSEYDSENLMYALIQEVLSEEAFSSIGCAVHVSLATLVKSYEPLTKEERQYARNPLTHVDFLLFNQMDKQPVLAIEVDGTGFHEAGSNQAARDMKKNSILKKCAV
;
A
#
# COMPACT_ATOMS: atom_id res chain seq x y z
N ASN A 1 -29.15 22.40 25.58
CA ASN A 1 -29.01 23.85 25.84
C ASN A 1 -28.77 24.19 27.31
N ASP A 2 -29.10 23.33 28.28
CA ASP A 2 -28.91 23.62 29.70
C ASP A 2 -27.46 23.57 30.15
N PHE A 3 -26.63 22.69 29.60
CA PHE A 3 -25.21 22.61 29.92
C PHE A 3 -24.44 23.89 29.56
N ARG A 4 -24.80 24.56 28.45
CA ARG A 4 -24.17 25.84 28.05
C ARG A 4 -24.53 26.97 28.96
N ARG A 5 -25.74 26.97 29.55
CA ARG A 5 -26.18 28.02 30.50
C ARG A 5 -25.58 27.85 31.87
N ASN A 6 -25.32 26.60 32.29
CA ASN A 6 -24.84 26.23 33.62
C ASN A 6 -23.45 25.55 33.56
N SER A 7 -22.56 26.02 32.68
CA SER A 7 -21.27 25.38 32.42
C SER A 7 -20.40 25.15 33.66
N ALA A 8 -20.36 26.15 34.56
CA ALA A 8 -19.56 26.06 35.80
C ALA A 8 -20.10 25.01 36.78
N GLU A 9 -21.43 24.87 36.88
CA GLU A 9 -22.06 23.86 37.73
C GLU A 9 -21.90 22.47 37.13
N PHE A 10 -22.04 22.37 35.80
CA PHE A 10 -21.81 21.12 35.05
C PHE A 10 -20.38 20.59 35.22
N THR A 11 -19.37 21.46 35.06
CA THR A 11 -17.96 21.00 35.19
C THR A 11 -17.57 20.75 36.66
N ARG A 12 -18.27 21.31 37.64
CA ARG A 12 -18.07 20.97 39.04
C ARG A 12 -18.56 19.55 39.36
N GLU A 13 -19.66 19.10 38.72
CA GLU A 13 -20.21 17.75 38.84
C GLU A 13 -19.50 16.75 37.93
N TYR A 14 -19.18 17.16 36.71
CA TYR A 14 -18.47 16.39 35.70
C TYR A 14 -17.15 17.06 35.32
N PRO A 15 -16.07 16.86 36.11
CA PRO A 15 -14.83 17.63 35.95
C PRO A 15 -14.05 17.20 34.67
N VAL A 16 -14.39 16.10 34.05
CA VAL A 16 -13.78 15.63 32.82
C VAL A 16 -14.79 15.64 31.68
N VAL A 17 -14.48 16.37 30.60
CA VAL A 17 -15.32 16.50 29.42
C VAL A 17 -14.54 15.93 28.21
N LEU A 18 -15.09 14.90 27.58
CA LEU A 18 -14.51 14.30 26.37
C LEU A 18 -15.16 14.91 25.13
N SER A 19 -14.34 15.35 24.18
CA SER A 19 -14.80 15.96 22.93
C SER A 19 -13.74 15.83 21.83
N THR A 20 -14.13 16.12 20.60
CA THR A 20 -13.14 16.32 19.52
C THR A 20 -12.56 17.73 19.60
N THR A 21 -11.37 17.95 19.05
CA THR A 21 -10.72 19.27 18.96
C THR A 21 -11.61 20.30 18.27
N TYR A 22 -12.39 19.90 17.27
CA TYR A 22 -13.35 20.75 16.57
C TYR A 22 -14.55 21.14 17.43
N SER A 23 -15.07 20.22 18.26
CA SER A 23 -16.32 20.40 18.97
C SER A 23 -16.16 21.02 20.38
N ILE A 24 -14.97 20.93 20.98
CA ILE A 24 -14.73 21.32 22.39
C ILE A 24 -15.18 22.75 22.68
N LYS A 25 -14.89 23.70 21.80
CA LYS A 25 -15.27 25.11 21.94
C LYS A 25 -16.78 25.33 22.08
N GLY A 26 -17.56 24.49 21.38
CA GLY A 26 -19.02 24.57 21.37
C GLY A 26 -19.71 23.63 22.36
N THR A 27 -18.98 22.85 23.15
CA THR A 27 -19.56 21.87 24.08
C THR A 27 -20.26 22.57 25.25
N LEU A 28 -19.63 23.56 25.84
CA LEU A 28 -20.18 24.39 26.93
C LEU A 28 -20.39 25.85 26.48
N SER A 29 -20.54 26.78 27.41
CA SER A 29 -20.55 28.20 27.08
C SER A 29 -19.26 28.61 26.39
N ILE A 30 -19.34 29.50 25.41
CA ILE A 30 -18.18 30.03 24.70
C ILE A 30 -17.21 30.79 25.62
N GLU A 31 -17.70 31.28 26.74
CA GLU A 31 -16.91 31.99 27.76
C GLU A 31 -16.28 31.05 28.79
N HIS A 32 -16.69 29.76 28.77
CA HIS A 32 -16.16 28.80 29.73
C HIS A 32 -14.73 28.43 29.34
N ILE A 33 -13.82 28.58 30.29
CA ILE A 33 -12.39 28.23 30.13
C ILE A 33 -12.07 27.08 31.08
N TYR A 34 -11.63 25.99 30.50
CA TYR A 34 -11.16 24.79 31.22
C TYR A 34 -9.82 25.09 31.92
N ASP A 35 -9.55 24.43 33.03
CA ASP A 35 -8.24 24.55 33.70
C ASP A 35 -7.16 23.85 32.87
N TYR A 36 -7.47 22.68 32.30
CA TYR A 36 -6.58 21.89 31.49
C TYR A 36 -7.27 21.39 30.22
N LEU A 37 -6.56 21.46 29.11
CA LEU A 37 -6.88 20.75 27.87
C LEU A 37 -5.82 19.69 27.64
N ILE A 38 -6.24 18.44 27.50
CA ILE A 38 -5.36 17.34 27.11
C ILE A 38 -5.73 16.95 25.68
N VAL A 39 -4.81 17.14 24.74
CA VAL A 39 -4.99 16.74 23.34
C VAL A 39 -4.25 15.43 23.12
N ASP A 40 -4.99 14.36 22.95
CA ASP A 40 -4.43 13.04 22.63
C ASP A 40 -4.34 12.82 21.12
N GLU A 41 -3.45 11.92 20.68
CA GLU A 41 -3.16 11.67 19.28
C GLU A 41 -2.84 12.94 18.47
N ALA A 42 -2.12 13.88 19.07
CA ALA A 42 -1.88 15.20 18.50
C ALA A 42 -1.04 15.22 17.22
N SER A 43 -0.42 14.10 16.85
CA SER A 43 0.20 13.89 15.52
C SER A 43 -0.83 13.86 14.40
N GLN A 44 -2.09 13.55 14.70
CA GLN A 44 -3.20 13.51 13.73
C GLN A 44 -4.06 14.79 13.76
N VAL A 45 -3.83 15.68 14.69
CA VAL A 45 -4.59 16.91 14.82
C VAL A 45 -3.98 17.98 13.92
N ASP A 46 -4.80 18.59 13.08
CA ASP A 46 -4.41 19.73 12.25
C ASP A 46 -4.25 21.01 13.08
N LEU A 47 -3.49 21.98 12.57
CA LEU A 47 -3.17 23.21 13.29
C LEU A 47 -4.41 24.06 13.56
N ALA A 48 -5.37 24.12 12.64
CA ALA A 48 -6.53 25.00 12.77
C ALA A 48 -7.48 24.52 13.88
N THR A 49 -7.82 23.23 13.89
CA THR A 49 -8.66 22.67 14.95
C THR A 49 -7.93 22.57 16.28
N GLY A 50 -6.62 22.37 16.27
CA GLY A 50 -5.78 22.40 17.47
C GLY A 50 -5.76 23.77 18.15
N VAL A 51 -5.54 24.84 17.40
CA VAL A 51 -5.56 26.22 17.92
C VAL A 51 -6.96 26.61 18.43
N LEU A 52 -8.01 26.15 17.72
CA LEU A 52 -9.38 26.35 18.21
C LEU A 52 -9.58 25.69 19.58
N ALA A 53 -9.11 24.48 19.77
CA ALA A 53 -9.16 23.78 21.06
C ALA A 53 -8.34 24.52 22.13
N PHE A 54 -7.14 25.02 21.82
CA PHE A 54 -6.30 25.78 22.74
C PHE A 54 -6.99 27.02 23.30
N SER A 55 -7.87 27.64 22.50
CA SER A 55 -8.63 28.82 22.96
C SER A 55 -9.62 28.54 24.09
N CYS A 56 -9.78 27.29 24.52
CA CYS A 56 -10.74 26.87 25.54
C CYS A 56 -10.12 26.62 26.92
N ALA A 57 -8.80 26.65 27.05
CA ALA A 57 -8.15 26.24 28.29
C ALA A 57 -7.00 27.16 28.70
N ARG A 58 -6.65 27.11 29.99
CA ARG A 58 -5.52 27.85 30.56
C ARG A 58 -4.20 27.13 30.42
N ASN A 59 -4.23 25.82 30.61
CA ASN A 59 -3.08 24.96 30.56
C ASN A 59 -3.31 23.88 29.47
N ILE A 60 -2.27 23.55 28.72
CA ILE A 60 -2.37 22.63 27.59
C ILE A 60 -1.36 21.50 27.77
N VAL A 61 -1.82 20.27 27.63
CA VAL A 61 -1.01 19.05 27.56
C VAL A 61 -1.21 18.43 26.19
N ILE A 62 -0.12 18.25 25.46
CA ILE A 62 -0.14 17.67 24.10
C ILE A 62 0.47 16.29 24.18
N VAL A 63 -0.31 15.26 23.84
CA VAL A 63 0.08 13.87 23.83
C VAL A 63 0.04 13.34 22.40
N GLY A 64 1.08 12.62 21.96
CA GLY A 64 1.11 12.06 20.64
C GLY A 64 2.46 11.45 20.29
N ASP A 65 2.54 10.86 19.11
CA ASP A 65 3.72 10.16 18.65
C ASP A 65 4.00 10.49 17.18
N LEU A 66 5.11 11.17 16.91
CA LEU A 66 5.55 11.50 15.55
C LEU A 66 6.01 10.27 14.73
N LYS A 67 6.09 9.08 15.33
CA LYS A 67 6.40 7.82 14.65
C LYS A 67 5.16 7.04 14.25
N GLN A 68 3.97 7.54 14.62
CA GLN A 68 2.68 7.05 14.16
C GLN A 68 2.13 7.92 13.03
N LEU A 69 0.95 7.58 12.51
CA LEU A 69 0.37 8.26 11.36
C LEU A 69 0.18 9.75 11.61
N PRO A 70 0.61 10.60 10.66
CA PRO A 70 0.32 12.03 10.70
C PRO A 70 -1.13 12.31 10.28
N ASN A 71 -1.55 13.58 10.39
CA ASN A 71 -2.78 14.06 9.81
C ASN A 71 -2.79 13.87 8.28
N VAL A 72 -3.90 13.35 7.74
CA VAL A 72 -4.08 13.12 6.29
C VAL A 72 -4.80 14.31 5.69
N LEU A 73 -4.14 15.03 4.81
CA LEU A 73 -4.67 16.19 4.09
C LEU A 73 -5.03 15.80 2.66
N THR A 74 -6.09 16.42 2.11
CA THR A 74 -6.39 16.34 0.68
C THR A 74 -5.50 17.28 -0.12
N GLU A 75 -5.35 17.05 -1.41
CA GLU A 75 -4.61 17.96 -2.31
C GLU A 75 -5.19 19.38 -2.29
N ASP A 76 -6.50 19.50 -2.11
CA ASP A 76 -7.19 20.80 -2.02
C ASP A 76 -6.88 21.51 -0.70
N ASP A 77 -6.81 20.78 0.42
CA ASP A 77 -6.39 21.33 1.71
C ASP A 77 -4.95 21.85 1.63
N ILE A 78 -4.04 21.07 1.04
CA ILE A 78 -2.63 21.46 0.84
C ILE A 78 -2.55 22.74 0.01
N ARG A 79 -3.20 22.76 -1.16
CA ARG A 79 -3.17 23.90 -2.05
C ARG A 79 -3.72 25.17 -1.42
N THR A 80 -4.86 25.02 -0.72
CA THR A 80 -5.56 26.18 -0.10
C THR A 80 -4.76 26.70 1.09
N SER A 81 -4.26 25.83 1.96
CA SER A 81 -3.48 26.22 3.13
C SER A 81 -2.13 26.82 2.75
N ASP A 82 -1.43 26.28 1.74
CA ASP A 82 -0.16 26.84 1.26
C ASP A 82 -0.36 28.23 0.64
N ALA A 83 -1.46 28.47 -0.07
CA ALA A 83 -1.79 29.79 -0.59
C ALA A 83 -2.03 30.82 0.54
N ILE A 84 -2.69 30.42 1.63
CA ILE A 84 -2.87 31.25 2.82
C ILE A 84 -1.52 31.50 3.51
N TRP A 85 -0.73 30.46 3.71
CA TRP A 85 0.60 30.54 4.32
C TRP A 85 1.51 31.53 3.59
N GLN A 86 1.57 31.47 2.26
CA GLN A 86 2.33 32.39 1.41
C GLN A 86 1.78 33.81 1.47
N ARG A 87 0.44 33.98 1.36
CA ARG A 87 -0.21 35.30 1.38
C ARG A 87 0.10 36.10 2.65
N TYR A 88 0.17 35.44 3.79
CA TYR A 88 0.41 36.08 5.08
C TYR A 88 1.85 35.97 5.55
N SER A 89 2.75 35.40 4.73
CA SER A 89 4.18 35.20 5.06
C SER A 89 4.37 34.58 6.45
N LEU A 90 3.59 33.54 6.75
CA LEU A 90 3.67 32.89 8.05
C LEU A 90 5.00 32.12 8.18
N ASP A 91 5.47 31.97 9.42
CA ASP A 91 6.64 31.14 9.73
C ASP A 91 6.39 29.68 9.35
N GLU A 92 7.44 28.97 8.90
CA GLU A 92 7.35 27.56 8.45
C GLU A 92 6.77 26.65 9.52
N ARG A 93 7.03 26.91 10.79
CA ARG A 93 6.49 26.16 11.94
C ARG A 93 4.96 26.16 12.04
N TYR A 94 4.29 27.08 11.36
CA TYR A 94 2.83 27.18 11.26
C TYR A 94 2.29 26.68 9.92
N ARG A 95 3.10 26.04 9.11
CA ARG A 95 2.67 25.56 7.80
C ARG A 95 1.77 24.34 7.94
N PHE A 96 0.48 24.54 7.67
CA PHE A 96 -0.58 23.56 7.84
C PHE A 96 -0.34 22.27 7.01
N SER A 97 0.22 22.43 5.81
CA SER A 97 0.44 21.28 4.89
C SER A 97 1.58 20.34 5.32
N THR A 98 2.47 20.79 6.20
CA THR A 98 3.67 20.02 6.59
C THR A 98 3.72 19.70 8.08
N HIS A 99 2.91 20.37 8.91
CA HIS A 99 2.93 20.23 10.36
C HIS A 99 1.59 19.74 10.91
N SER A 100 1.67 18.77 11.80
CA SER A 100 0.59 18.46 12.74
C SER A 100 0.67 19.38 13.96
N LEU A 101 -0.36 19.37 14.82
CA LEU A 101 -0.34 20.12 16.07
C LEU A 101 0.88 19.76 16.93
N LEU A 102 1.23 18.47 17.03
CA LEU A 102 2.36 18.01 17.82
C LEU A 102 3.70 18.50 17.23
N SER A 103 3.94 18.33 15.92
CA SER A 103 5.20 18.75 15.32
C SER A 103 5.41 20.26 15.38
N SER A 104 4.36 21.04 15.10
CA SER A 104 4.40 22.48 15.22
C SER A 104 4.66 22.93 16.67
N ALA A 105 3.99 22.32 17.64
CA ALA A 105 4.18 22.63 19.06
C ALA A 105 5.62 22.38 19.52
N LEU A 106 6.24 21.27 19.11
CA LEU A 106 7.62 20.95 19.45
C LEU A 106 8.63 21.95 18.87
N GLU A 107 8.35 22.49 17.69
CA GLU A 107 9.21 23.50 17.07
C GLU A 107 9.03 24.90 17.65
N ILE A 108 7.81 25.24 18.08
CA ILE A 108 7.49 26.58 18.62
C ILE A 108 7.91 26.68 20.08
N TRP A 109 7.60 25.67 20.89
CA TRP A 109 7.81 25.70 22.35
C TRP A 109 9.00 24.82 22.75
N GLN A 110 10.19 25.21 22.33
CA GLN A 110 11.43 24.44 22.58
C GLN A 110 11.77 24.31 24.07
N ASP A 111 11.34 25.26 24.89
CA ASP A 111 11.54 25.27 26.35
C ASP A 111 10.42 24.53 27.13
N ALA A 112 9.39 24.05 26.46
CA ALA A 112 8.34 23.31 27.14
C ALA A 112 8.85 21.95 27.64
N PRO A 113 8.39 21.51 28.84
CA PRO A 113 8.78 20.20 29.34
C PRO A 113 8.24 19.09 28.42
N VAL A 114 9.14 18.24 27.93
CA VAL A 114 8.81 17.08 27.09
C VAL A 114 9.17 15.80 27.84
N THR A 115 8.19 14.92 28.01
CA THR A 115 8.38 13.62 28.65
C THR A 115 8.12 12.51 27.62
N LEU A 116 9.11 11.67 27.37
CA LEU A 116 8.96 10.48 26.54
C LEU A 116 8.40 9.34 27.42
N LEU A 117 7.17 8.90 27.10
CA LEU A 117 6.57 7.69 27.70
C LEU A 117 7.22 6.48 27.05
N ARG A 118 8.05 5.78 27.79
CA ARG A 118 8.88 4.68 27.28
C ARG A 118 8.31 3.31 27.57
N GLU A 119 7.47 3.19 28.57
CA GLU A 119 6.93 1.89 29.02
C GLU A 119 5.84 1.42 28.06
N HIS A 120 6.02 0.22 27.53
CA HIS A 120 5.07 -0.42 26.62
C HIS A 120 4.50 -1.70 27.26
N TYR A 121 3.19 -1.72 27.49
CA TYR A 121 2.48 -2.77 28.20
C TYR A 121 1.63 -3.67 27.30
N ARG A 122 1.37 -3.25 26.06
CA ARG A 122 0.34 -3.81 25.20
C ARG A 122 0.80 -5.04 24.42
N CYS A 123 1.77 -4.85 23.54
CA CYS A 123 2.13 -5.88 22.58
C CYS A 123 3.11 -6.89 23.15
N HIS A 124 3.02 -8.12 22.68
CA HIS A 124 3.99 -9.16 22.96
C HIS A 124 5.42 -8.70 22.63
N PRO A 125 6.44 -9.01 23.47
CA PRO A 125 7.83 -8.55 23.27
C PRO A 125 8.38 -8.84 21.87
N LYS A 126 8.15 -10.04 21.35
CA LYS A 126 8.62 -10.45 20.00
C LYS A 126 8.06 -9.57 18.88
N ILE A 127 6.87 -9.00 19.03
CA ILE A 127 6.24 -8.11 18.06
C ILE A 127 6.78 -6.69 18.20
N ILE A 128 6.67 -6.12 19.42
CA ILE A 128 7.01 -4.71 19.62
C ILE A 128 8.50 -4.41 19.51
N ASN A 129 9.37 -5.40 19.73
CA ASN A 129 10.80 -5.22 19.56
C ASN A 129 11.21 -4.86 18.14
N PHE A 130 10.47 -5.29 17.13
CA PHE A 130 10.67 -4.77 15.77
C PHE A 130 10.48 -3.26 15.73
N CYS A 131 9.34 -2.76 16.20
CA CYS A 131 9.06 -1.32 16.24
C CYS A 131 10.07 -0.58 17.10
N ASN A 132 10.43 -1.14 18.26
CA ASN A 132 11.39 -0.55 19.18
C ASN A 132 12.75 -0.34 18.53
N GLN A 133 13.27 -1.34 17.83
CA GLN A 133 14.56 -1.24 17.12
C GLN A 133 14.47 -0.32 15.90
N LYS A 134 13.43 -0.47 15.09
CA LYS A 134 13.30 0.22 13.81
C LYS A 134 12.95 1.70 13.96
N PHE A 135 12.00 2.04 14.82
CA PHE A 135 11.41 3.39 14.89
C PHE A 135 11.76 4.16 16.16
N TYR A 136 12.02 3.46 17.27
CA TYR A 136 12.26 4.07 18.58
C TYR A 136 13.69 3.93 19.09
N HIS A 137 14.61 3.43 18.25
CA HIS A 137 16.05 3.31 18.55
C HIS A 137 16.35 2.55 19.86
N GLY A 138 15.54 1.53 20.19
CA GLY A 138 15.68 0.74 21.40
C GLY A 138 15.26 1.45 22.68
N LYS A 139 14.58 2.60 22.60
CA LYS A 139 14.25 3.41 23.79
C LYS A 139 13.01 2.92 24.54
N LEU A 140 12.17 2.08 23.95
CA LEU A 140 11.00 1.54 24.64
C LEU A 140 11.43 0.49 25.68
N ILE A 141 10.77 0.53 26.84
CA ILE A 141 10.90 -0.46 27.91
C ILE A 141 9.69 -1.38 27.79
N VAL A 142 9.91 -2.58 27.30
CA VAL A 142 8.84 -3.56 27.11
C VAL A 142 8.50 -4.22 28.44
N MET A 143 7.29 -3.95 28.94
CA MET A 143 6.80 -4.43 30.24
C MET A 143 6.00 -5.73 30.11
N ALA A 144 5.47 -6.02 28.91
CA ALA A 144 4.82 -7.28 28.62
C ALA A 144 5.83 -8.45 28.75
N LYS A 145 5.37 -9.61 29.23
CA LYS A 145 6.22 -10.79 29.43
C LYS A 145 6.04 -11.76 28.27
N ASP A 146 7.15 -12.38 27.88
CA ASP A 146 7.16 -13.54 26.98
C ASP A 146 7.07 -14.82 27.84
N HIS A 147 6.06 -15.62 27.60
CA HIS A 147 5.86 -16.90 28.25
C HIS A 147 6.15 -18.08 27.32
N ASP A 148 6.95 -17.82 26.26
CA ASP A 148 7.27 -18.77 25.19
C ASP A 148 6.04 -19.23 24.38
N GLU A 149 5.06 -18.32 24.21
CA GLU A 149 3.88 -18.58 23.41
C GLU A 149 4.28 -18.94 21.98
N PRO A 150 3.67 -19.99 21.39
CA PRO A 150 3.92 -20.36 20.01
C PRO A 150 3.24 -19.37 19.04
N ASN A 151 3.82 -19.23 17.86
CA ASN A 151 3.19 -18.52 16.75
C ASN A 151 2.87 -17.03 16.99
N VAL A 152 3.65 -16.38 17.83
CA VAL A 152 3.50 -14.95 18.13
C VAL A 152 3.71 -14.09 16.88
N LEU A 153 4.67 -14.48 16.05
CA LEU A 153 5.01 -13.77 14.80
C LEU A 153 5.25 -14.79 13.69
N ALA A 154 4.49 -14.69 12.61
CA ALA A 154 4.60 -15.59 11.48
C ALA A 154 4.50 -14.82 10.15
N MET A 155 5.19 -15.29 9.12
CA MET A 155 5.09 -14.78 7.76
C MET A 155 4.59 -15.88 6.81
N TYR A 156 3.55 -15.56 6.05
CA TYR A 156 3.01 -16.40 5.00
C TYR A 156 3.40 -15.82 3.65
N ARG A 157 4.18 -16.56 2.90
CA ARG A 157 4.54 -16.21 1.52
C ARG A 157 3.59 -16.89 0.55
N THR A 158 2.93 -16.10 -0.28
CA THR A 158 2.13 -16.66 -1.37
C THR A 158 3.04 -17.33 -2.40
N THR A 159 2.46 -18.19 -3.22
CA THR A 159 3.17 -18.78 -4.36
C THR A 159 3.76 -17.70 -5.28
N ALA A 160 4.87 -18.02 -5.93
CA ALA A 160 5.51 -17.10 -6.87
C ALA A 160 4.55 -16.76 -8.03
N GLY A 161 4.55 -15.51 -8.45
CA GLY A 161 3.72 -15.01 -9.56
C GLY A 161 3.19 -13.61 -9.31
N ASN A 162 2.61 -13.02 -10.36
CA ASN A 162 1.96 -11.73 -10.27
C ASN A 162 0.46 -11.93 -9.95
N HIS A 163 0.11 -11.86 -8.67
CA HIS A 163 -1.26 -12.09 -8.18
C HIS A 163 -2.02 -10.80 -7.85
N ALA A 164 -1.31 -9.66 -7.73
CA ALA A 164 -1.96 -8.37 -7.52
C ALA A 164 -2.60 -7.85 -8.82
N ARG A 165 -3.79 -7.31 -8.72
CA ARG A 165 -4.55 -6.64 -9.77
C ARG A 165 -4.98 -5.27 -9.25
N GLY A 166 -4.33 -4.19 -9.71
CA GLY A 166 -4.52 -2.90 -9.07
C GLY A 166 -4.25 -2.99 -7.56
N HIS A 167 -5.21 -2.58 -6.75
CA HIS A 167 -5.13 -2.59 -5.29
C HIS A 167 -5.78 -3.82 -4.64
N LEU A 168 -5.84 -4.94 -5.37
CA LEU A 168 -6.45 -6.20 -4.95
C LEU A 168 -5.50 -7.37 -5.18
N ASN A 169 -5.38 -8.25 -4.20
CA ASN A 169 -4.64 -9.51 -4.31
C ASN A 169 -5.48 -10.65 -3.75
N GLN A 170 -6.22 -11.30 -4.64
CA GLN A 170 -7.10 -12.42 -4.28
C GLN A 170 -6.31 -13.58 -3.65
N ARG A 171 -5.09 -13.84 -4.12
CA ARG A 171 -4.25 -14.90 -3.56
C ARG A 171 -3.95 -14.71 -2.07
N GLN A 172 -3.65 -13.47 -1.66
CA GLN A 172 -3.43 -13.19 -0.23
C GLN A 172 -4.71 -13.38 0.58
N ILE A 173 -5.89 -13.06 0.02
CA ILE A 173 -7.19 -13.31 0.68
C ILE A 173 -7.43 -14.81 0.86
N ASP A 174 -7.14 -15.61 -0.17
CA ASP A 174 -7.32 -17.06 -0.11
C ASP A 174 -6.37 -17.70 0.93
N VAL A 175 -5.12 -17.24 1.01
CA VAL A 175 -4.15 -17.65 2.05
C VAL A 175 -4.65 -17.27 3.45
N ILE A 176 -5.17 -16.06 3.62
CA ILE A 176 -5.76 -15.62 4.89
C ILE A 176 -6.88 -16.58 5.30
N GLN A 177 -7.79 -16.89 4.39
CA GLN A 177 -8.96 -17.73 4.66
C GLN A 177 -8.59 -19.20 4.92
N GLN A 178 -7.67 -19.77 4.11
CA GLN A 178 -7.41 -21.21 4.10
C GLN A 178 -6.30 -21.63 5.06
N GLU A 179 -5.34 -20.75 5.35
CA GLU A 179 -4.16 -21.11 6.14
C GLU A 179 -4.04 -20.28 7.42
N VAL A 180 -4.19 -18.94 7.36
CA VAL A 180 -3.93 -18.07 8.52
C VAL A 180 -5.05 -18.16 9.56
N LEU A 181 -6.29 -17.93 9.14
CA LEU A 181 -7.45 -17.93 10.05
C LEU A 181 -7.66 -19.26 10.77
N PRO A 182 -7.59 -20.44 10.11
CA PRO A 182 -7.73 -21.73 10.80
C PRO A 182 -6.69 -21.91 11.90
N ARG A 183 -5.47 -21.41 11.68
CA ARG A 183 -4.39 -21.49 12.66
C ARG A 183 -4.59 -20.53 13.83
N LEU A 184 -5.03 -19.30 13.58
CA LEU A 184 -5.33 -18.35 14.66
C LEU A 184 -6.53 -18.81 15.50
N HIS A 185 -7.54 -19.43 14.90
CA HIS A 185 -8.66 -20.00 15.64
C HIS A 185 -8.25 -21.12 16.61
N GLN A 186 -7.22 -21.90 16.29
CA GLN A 186 -6.69 -22.91 17.19
C GLN A 186 -6.06 -22.31 18.47
N GLN A 187 -5.70 -21.03 18.45
CA GLN A 187 -5.11 -20.30 19.57
C GLN A 187 -6.14 -19.60 20.45
N ASN A 188 -7.44 -19.69 20.11
CA ASN A 188 -8.57 -19.15 20.87
C ASN A 188 -8.47 -17.65 21.18
N PHE A 189 -7.98 -16.84 20.25
CA PHE A 189 -8.00 -15.39 20.38
C PHE A 189 -9.44 -14.86 20.38
N GLU A 190 -9.74 -13.90 21.26
CA GLU A 190 -11.07 -13.28 21.37
C GLU A 190 -11.34 -12.33 20.20
N SER A 191 -10.28 -11.71 19.67
CA SER A 191 -10.39 -10.73 18.60
C SER A 191 -9.30 -10.90 17.53
N ILE A 192 -9.73 -10.93 16.26
CA ILE A 192 -8.84 -10.99 15.09
C ILE A 192 -9.12 -9.80 14.18
N GLY A 193 -8.07 -9.05 13.87
CA GLY A 193 -8.12 -7.95 12.92
C GLY A 193 -7.34 -8.25 11.63
N ILE A 194 -7.81 -7.72 10.51
CA ILE A 194 -7.12 -7.82 9.22
C ILE A 194 -6.83 -6.40 8.74
N ILE A 195 -5.56 -6.08 8.60
CA ILE A 195 -5.08 -4.77 8.18
C ILE A 195 -4.52 -4.87 6.77
N THR A 196 -4.93 -3.94 5.92
CA THR A 196 -4.47 -3.84 4.52
C THR A 196 -4.20 -2.37 4.16
N PRO A 197 -3.28 -2.08 3.22
CA PRO A 197 -3.04 -0.71 2.78
C PRO A 197 -4.19 -0.13 1.94
N TYR A 198 -4.99 -0.96 1.24
CA TYR A 198 -5.93 -0.52 0.22
C TYR A 198 -7.39 -0.84 0.54
N ARG A 199 -8.29 0.11 0.22
CA ARG A 199 -9.75 -0.05 0.41
C ARG A 199 -10.36 -1.15 -0.44
N ASP A 200 -9.84 -1.38 -1.65
CA ASP A 200 -10.34 -2.42 -2.55
C ASP A 200 -10.13 -3.80 -1.93
N GLN A 201 -8.96 -4.01 -1.31
CA GLN A 201 -8.66 -5.23 -0.57
C GLN A 201 -9.58 -5.39 0.66
N VAL A 202 -9.85 -4.30 1.41
CA VAL A 202 -10.82 -4.32 2.52
C VAL A 202 -12.18 -4.81 2.04
N THR A 203 -12.67 -4.24 0.93
CA THR A 203 -13.99 -4.58 0.36
C THR A 203 -14.04 -6.03 -0.08
N ALA A 204 -12.99 -6.53 -0.72
CA ALA A 204 -12.91 -7.91 -1.17
C ALA A 204 -12.84 -8.90 0.00
N ILE A 205 -12.04 -8.61 1.04
CA ILE A 205 -11.96 -9.43 2.24
C ILE A 205 -13.32 -9.51 2.94
N ARG A 206 -14.00 -8.37 3.14
CA ARG A 206 -15.34 -8.34 3.76
C ARG A 206 -16.36 -9.14 2.95
N ARG A 207 -16.31 -9.02 1.62
CA ARG A 207 -17.23 -9.80 0.75
C ARG A 207 -16.99 -11.30 0.88
N GLN A 208 -15.75 -11.76 1.07
CA GLN A 208 -15.42 -13.18 1.14
C GLN A 208 -15.55 -13.76 2.54
N LEU A 209 -15.18 -13.01 3.59
CA LEU A 209 -15.14 -13.50 4.98
C LEU A 209 -16.35 -13.02 5.82
N GLY A 210 -17.17 -12.10 5.27
CA GLY A 210 -18.28 -11.46 6.02
C GLY A 210 -17.75 -10.44 7.03
N ASP A 211 -18.62 -10.07 7.98
CA ASP A 211 -18.36 -9.06 9.01
C ASP A 211 -17.87 -9.66 10.34
N THR A 212 -17.41 -10.91 10.32
CA THR A 212 -16.93 -11.62 11.52
C THR A 212 -15.65 -11.01 12.07
N TYR A 213 -14.82 -10.45 11.21
CA TYR A 213 -13.51 -9.90 11.56
C TYR A 213 -13.48 -8.38 11.43
N ALA A 214 -12.64 -7.74 12.25
CA ALA A 214 -12.35 -6.32 12.09
C ALA A 214 -11.42 -6.13 10.88
N VAL A 215 -11.95 -5.76 9.71
CA VAL A 215 -11.17 -5.56 8.48
C VAL A 215 -11.16 -4.08 8.13
N ASP A 216 -10.01 -3.45 8.06
CA ASP A 216 -9.91 -2.04 7.60
C ASP A 216 -8.49 -1.67 7.14
N THR A 217 -8.35 -0.43 6.67
CA THR A 217 -7.04 0.14 6.37
C THR A 217 -6.30 0.54 7.64
N VAL A 218 -4.98 0.67 7.56
CA VAL A 218 -4.12 1.04 8.70
C VAL A 218 -4.63 2.29 9.41
N HIS A 219 -5.04 3.33 8.67
CA HIS A 219 -5.55 4.59 9.21
C HIS A 219 -6.78 4.42 10.10
N LYS A 220 -7.68 3.50 9.74
CA LYS A 220 -8.88 3.23 10.51
C LYS A 220 -8.67 2.25 11.66
N PHE A 221 -7.54 1.57 11.68
CA PHE A 221 -7.11 0.74 12.80
C PHE A 221 -6.37 1.52 13.89
N GLN A 222 -6.01 2.77 13.63
CA GLN A 222 -5.36 3.59 14.67
C GLN A 222 -6.29 3.75 15.88
N GLY A 223 -5.72 3.62 17.09
CA GLY A 223 -6.50 3.57 18.35
C GLY A 223 -7.23 2.26 18.63
N ARG A 224 -7.22 1.28 17.71
CA ARG A 224 -7.81 -0.05 17.90
C ARG A 224 -6.72 -1.09 18.04
N GLU A 225 -6.93 -2.08 18.89
CA GLU A 225 -6.04 -3.21 19.09
C GLU A 225 -6.83 -4.51 18.98
N GLN A 226 -6.14 -5.60 18.66
CA GLN A 226 -6.72 -6.93 18.55
C GLN A 226 -5.73 -7.94 19.10
N ASP A 227 -6.23 -9.05 19.63
CA ASP A 227 -5.38 -10.13 20.12
C ASP A 227 -4.44 -10.64 19.02
N ALA A 228 -5.01 -10.84 17.82
CA ALA A 228 -4.25 -11.20 16.63
C ALA A 228 -4.51 -10.23 15.47
N ILE A 229 -3.43 -9.85 14.78
CA ILE A 229 -3.49 -9.06 13.55
C ILE A 229 -2.97 -9.88 12.39
N ILE A 230 -3.68 -9.82 11.28
CA ILE A 230 -3.23 -10.27 9.97
C ILE A 230 -2.91 -9.03 9.14
N LEU A 231 -1.64 -8.88 8.76
CA LEU A 231 -1.17 -7.78 7.92
C LEU A 231 -0.93 -8.29 6.50
N THR A 232 -1.66 -7.79 5.53
CA THR A 232 -1.52 -8.15 4.11
C THR A 232 -0.86 -7.01 3.32
N SER A 233 0.19 -7.32 2.54
CA SER A 233 0.91 -6.32 1.73
C SER A 233 0.20 -5.95 0.43
N VAL A 234 -0.67 -6.81 -0.07
CA VAL A 234 -1.37 -6.71 -1.36
C VAL A 234 -0.41 -6.75 -2.56
N ASP A 235 0.50 -5.80 -2.64
CA ASP A 235 1.38 -5.60 -3.79
C ASP A 235 2.34 -6.78 -4.03
N ASN A 236 2.66 -7.03 -5.29
CA ASN A 236 3.71 -7.99 -5.64
C ASN A 236 5.11 -7.40 -5.41
N VAL A 237 5.25 -6.10 -5.63
CA VAL A 237 6.44 -5.30 -5.31
C VAL A 237 6.01 -4.19 -4.37
N ILE A 238 6.62 -4.10 -3.20
CA ILE A 238 6.25 -3.10 -2.20
C ILE A 238 6.48 -1.70 -2.77
N THR A 239 5.41 -0.92 -2.79
CA THR A 239 5.42 0.48 -3.24
C THR A 239 5.78 1.43 -2.09
N ASP A 240 6.20 2.65 -2.39
CA ASP A 240 6.51 3.67 -1.37
C ASP A 240 5.31 3.95 -0.46
N PHE A 241 4.08 3.83 -0.98
CA PHE A 241 2.86 3.97 -0.19
C PHE A 241 2.72 2.87 0.87
N VAL A 242 2.96 1.61 0.50
CA VAL A 242 2.89 0.47 1.43
C VAL A 242 4.08 0.47 2.39
N ASP A 243 5.22 1.01 1.95
CA ASP A 243 6.46 1.08 2.73
C ASP A 243 6.55 2.26 3.70
N ASP A 244 5.47 3.03 3.84
CA ASP A 244 5.44 4.15 4.78
C ASP A 244 5.75 3.69 6.22
N PRO A 245 6.80 4.26 6.86
CA PRO A 245 7.25 3.82 8.18
C PRO A 245 6.19 4.05 9.27
N HIS A 246 5.36 5.07 9.16
CA HIS A 246 4.32 5.38 10.13
C HIS A 246 3.17 4.37 10.03
N MET A 247 2.79 4.01 8.78
CA MET A 247 1.79 2.97 8.54
C MET A 247 2.25 1.62 9.09
N LEU A 248 3.49 1.22 8.80
CA LEU A 248 4.03 -0.05 9.26
C LEU A 248 4.13 -0.10 10.79
N ASN A 249 4.61 0.98 11.42
CA ASN A 249 4.69 1.09 12.88
C ASN A 249 3.31 0.92 13.53
N VAL A 250 2.30 1.63 13.01
CA VAL A 250 0.92 1.50 13.50
C VAL A 250 0.40 0.09 13.29
N ALA A 251 0.51 -0.47 12.08
CA ALA A 251 -0.03 -1.78 11.76
C ALA A 251 0.54 -2.89 12.68
N VAL A 252 1.86 -2.91 12.88
CA VAL A 252 2.53 -3.90 13.73
C VAL A 252 2.14 -3.72 15.20
N SER A 253 2.06 -2.49 15.70
CA SER A 253 1.74 -2.19 17.09
C SER A 253 0.26 -2.37 17.45
N ARG A 254 -0.60 -2.78 16.51
CA ARG A 254 -2.01 -3.15 16.80
C ARG A 254 -2.16 -4.59 17.31
N ALA A 255 -1.15 -5.42 17.10
CA ALA A 255 -1.17 -6.83 17.50
C ALA A 255 -0.77 -6.96 18.98
N VAL A 256 -1.69 -7.47 19.82
CA VAL A 256 -1.42 -7.70 21.24
C VAL A 256 -0.60 -8.98 21.43
N HIS A 257 -1.11 -10.11 20.92
CA HIS A 257 -0.53 -11.44 21.16
C HIS A 257 0.07 -12.08 19.91
N SER A 258 -0.49 -11.85 18.72
CA SER A 258 -0.02 -12.49 17.49
C SER A 258 -0.07 -11.57 16.28
N LEU A 259 0.95 -11.63 15.44
CA LEU A 259 1.03 -10.94 14.15
C LEU A 259 1.34 -11.95 13.04
N ALA A 260 0.42 -12.08 12.07
CA ALA A 260 0.62 -12.85 10.85
C ALA A 260 0.81 -11.90 9.67
N VAL A 261 1.95 -11.97 8.99
CA VAL A 261 2.26 -11.15 7.80
C VAL A 261 2.03 -12.00 6.56
N VAL A 262 1.14 -11.56 5.67
CA VAL A 262 0.87 -12.22 4.39
C VAL A 262 1.43 -11.39 3.25
N THR A 263 2.36 -11.94 2.49
CA THR A 263 3.11 -11.22 1.46
C THR A 263 3.42 -12.07 0.24
N SER A 264 3.55 -11.42 -0.91
CA SER A 264 4.00 -12.04 -2.17
C SER A 264 5.50 -11.88 -2.39
N GLN A 265 6.18 -11.04 -1.63
CA GLN A 265 7.54 -10.60 -1.92
C GLN A 265 8.61 -11.40 -1.21
N ASP A 266 9.76 -11.57 -1.88
CA ASP A 266 11.00 -12.02 -1.27
C ASP A 266 11.67 -10.83 -0.54
N PRO A 267 11.98 -10.95 0.78
CA PRO A 267 12.60 -9.88 1.57
C PRO A 267 14.00 -9.47 1.07
N ARG A 268 14.62 -10.29 0.24
CA ARG A 268 15.94 -10.01 -0.35
C ARG A 268 15.90 -8.94 -1.44
N ASN A 269 14.73 -8.64 -2.00
CA ASN A 269 14.55 -7.65 -3.05
C ASN A 269 14.26 -6.26 -2.46
N GLY A 270 15.31 -5.49 -2.19
CA GLY A 270 15.24 -4.09 -1.82
C GLY A 270 15.45 -3.77 -0.33
N ARG A 271 15.72 -2.48 -0.05
CA ARG A 271 15.86 -1.92 1.29
C ARG A 271 14.58 -1.16 1.66
N THR A 272 13.54 -1.90 1.99
CA THR A 272 12.24 -1.36 2.37
C THR A 272 12.01 -1.58 3.86
N ASN A 273 11.14 -0.76 4.47
CA ASN A 273 10.72 -0.94 5.87
C ASN A 273 9.98 -2.27 6.05
N TYR A 274 9.14 -2.61 5.08
CA TYR A 274 8.44 -3.90 5.05
C TYR A 274 9.42 -5.08 4.89
N GLY A 275 10.45 -4.90 4.06
CA GLY A 275 11.55 -5.86 3.92
C GLY A 275 12.34 -6.06 5.22
N ASP A 276 12.50 -5.00 6.03
CA ASP A 276 13.13 -5.10 7.35
C ASP A 276 12.27 -5.92 8.32
N LEU A 277 10.93 -5.80 8.28
CA LEU A 277 10.02 -6.66 9.06
C LEU A 277 10.17 -8.12 8.64
N MET A 278 10.20 -8.41 7.34
CA MET A 278 10.39 -9.77 6.84
C MET A 278 11.73 -10.35 7.26
N ARG A 279 12.82 -9.58 7.15
CA ARG A 279 14.16 -9.98 7.62
C ARG A 279 14.22 -10.17 9.12
N TYR A 280 13.51 -9.35 9.88
CA TYR A 280 13.40 -9.50 11.33
C TYR A 280 12.75 -10.84 11.70
N ILE A 281 11.69 -11.21 10.98
CA ILE A 281 11.02 -12.51 11.17
C ILE A 281 11.98 -13.67 10.87
N GLU A 282 12.69 -13.62 9.75
CA GLU A 282 13.63 -14.66 9.35
C GLU A 282 14.85 -14.75 10.27
N TYR A 283 15.45 -13.63 10.60
CA TYR A 283 16.67 -13.58 11.42
C TYR A 283 16.43 -14.12 12.85
N ASN A 284 15.27 -13.83 13.41
CA ASN A 284 14.93 -14.32 14.77
C ASN A 284 14.32 -15.71 14.76
N ASN A 285 14.39 -16.43 13.63
CA ASN A 285 13.84 -17.77 13.45
C ASN A 285 12.35 -17.88 13.79
N PHE A 286 11.59 -16.81 13.56
CA PHE A 286 10.13 -16.89 13.58
C PHE A 286 9.63 -17.66 12.37
N GLU A 287 8.39 -18.06 12.41
CA GLU A 287 7.88 -18.99 11.44
C GLU A 287 7.67 -18.36 10.06
N VAL A 288 8.25 -18.98 9.03
CA VAL A 288 8.07 -18.62 7.63
C VAL A 288 7.38 -19.77 6.91
N ILE A 289 6.14 -19.54 6.51
CA ILE A 289 5.28 -20.53 5.88
C ILE A 289 5.21 -20.23 4.38
N GLN A 290 5.62 -21.21 3.56
CA GLN A 290 5.35 -21.15 2.14
C GLN A 290 3.93 -21.64 1.91
N SER A 291 3.06 -20.78 1.41
CA SER A 291 1.66 -21.11 1.20
C SER A 291 1.49 -22.22 0.15
N HIS A 292 0.57 -23.12 0.44
CA HIS A 292 0.14 -24.19 -0.47
C HIS A 292 -1.13 -23.84 -1.25
N VAL A 293 -1.59 -22.59 -1.18
CA VAL A 293 -2.75 -22.12 -1.95
C VAL A 293 -2.32 -21.86 -3.40
N TYR A 294 -2.64 -22.79 -4.28
CA TYR A 294 -2.33 -22.75 -5.70
C TYR A 294 -3.61 -22.65 -6.54
N SER A 295 -3.54 -21.96 -7.68
CA SER A 295 -4.51 -22.16 -8.75
C SER A 295 -4.10 -23.32 -9.66
N VAL A 296 -5.03 -23.81 -10.47
CA VAL A 296 -4.73 -24.80 -11.52
C VAL A 296 -3.61 -24.28 -12.45
N PHE A 297 -3.61 -22.98 -12.73
CA PHE A 297 -2.59 -22.34 -13.56
C PHE A 297 -1.21 -22.32 -12.89
N ASP A 298 -1.15 -22.08 -11.56
CA ASP A 298 0.12 -22.13 -10.83
C ASP A 298 0.72 -23.54 -10.87
N MET A 299 -0.11 -24.57 -10.70
CA MET A 299 0.32 -25.97 -10.77
C MET A 299 0.85 -26.32 -12.17
N LEU A 300 0.16 -25.89 -13.22
CA LEU A 300 0.61 -26.05 -14.60
C LEU A 300 1.92 -25.30 -14.85
N TYR A 301 2.02 -24.05 -14.40
CA TYR A 301 3.25 -23.26 -14.54
C TYR A 301 4.44 -23.86 -13.81
N GLN A 302 4.23 -24.40 -12.61
CA GLN A 302 5.30 -25.10 -11.86
C GLN A 302 5.70 -26.41 -12.53
N GLY A 303 4.73 -27.18 -13.02
CA GLY A 303 4.99 -28.44 -13.71
C GLY A 303 5.89 -28.31 -14.95
N TYR A 304 5.87 -27.14 -15.59
CA TYR A 304 6.68 -26.85 -16.80
C TYR A 304 7.83 -25.86 -16.55
N ALA A 305 8.09 -25.45 -15.30
CA ALA A 305 9.07 -24.40 -14.99
C ALA A 305 10.48 -24.75 -15.47
N GLU A 306 10.93 -26.00 -15.26
CA GLU A 306 12.26 -26.45 -15.69
C GLU A 306 12.35 -26.56 -17.20
N GLN A 307 11.35 -27.12 -17.85
CA GLN A 307 11.32 -27.21 -19.32
C GLN A 307 11.32 -25.81 -19.95
N ARG A 308 10.55 -24.89 -19.41
CA ARG A 308 10.51 -23.49 -19.85
C ARG A 308 11.86 -22.82 -19.68
N LYS A 309 12.54 -23.02 -18.56
CA LYS A 309 13.88 -22.47 -18.30
C LYS A 309 14.90 -23.01 -19.30
N ILE A 310 14.89 -24.32 -19.52
CA ILE A 310 15.77 -24.95 -20.50
C ILE A 310 15.46 -24.46 -21.94
N TYR A 311 14.20 -24.29 -22.28
CA TYR A 311 13.77 -23.77 -23.57
C TYR A 311 14.25 -22.33 -23.78
N LEU A 312 14.03 -21.42 -22.78
CA LEU A 312 14.50 -20.05 -22.85
C LEU A 312 16.04 -19.92 -22.90
N GLN A 313 16.77 -20.82 -22.26
CA GLN A 313 18.24 -20.84 -22.32
C GLN A 313 18.79 -21.20 -23.72
N LYS A 314 18.04 -21.96 -24.50
CA LYS A 314 18.42 -22.38 -25.86
C LYS A 314 18.12 -21.30 -26.91
N HIS A 315 17.32 -20.31 -26.60
CA HIS A 315 16.85 -19.30 -27.55
C HIS A 315 17.38 -17.92 -27.24
N LYS A 316 17.46 -17.05 -28.23
CA LYS A 316 17.92 -15.68 -28.09
C LYS A 316 16.93 -14.89 -27.25
N ARG A 317 17.40 -14.21 -26.21
CA ARG A 317 16.60 -13.30 -25.43
C ARG A 317 16.50 -11.94 -26.14
N VAL A 318 15.29 -11.43 -26.30
CA VAL A 318 14.96 -10.17 -27.02
C VAL A 318 14.25 -9.17 -26.13
N SER A 319 13.78 -9.58 -24.96
CA SER A 319 13.05 -8.75 -24.00
C SER A 319 13.40 -9.10 -22.55
N GLU A 320 13.07 -8.20 -21.63
CA GLU A 320 13.12 -8.44 -20.18
C GLU A 320 12.02 -9.44 -19.74
N TYR A 321 10.93 -9.55 -20.49
CA TYR A 321 9.77 -10.39 -20.18
C TYR A 321 9.90 -11.79 -20.80
N ASP A 322 9.76 -12.80 -19.96
CA ASP A 322 9.85 -14.19 -20.40
C ASP A 322 8.74 -14.59 -21.38
N SER A 323 7.54 -13.99 -21.27
CA SER A 323 6.44 -14.22 -22.22
C SER A 323 6.79 -13.78 -23.65
N GLU A 324 7.42 -12.62 -23.80
CA GLU A 324 7.90 -12.14 -25.10
C GLU A 324 9.04 -13.00 -25.64
N ASN A 325 9.96 -13.43 -24.77
CA ASN A 325 11.04 -14.33 -25.18
C ASN A 325 10.53 -15.70 -25.64
N LEU A 326 9.51 -16.25 -24.98
CA LEU A 326 8.84 -17.48 -25.41
C LEU A 326 8.13 -17.31 -26.75
N MET A 327 7.41 -16.19 -26.94
CA MET A 327 6.75 -15.87 -28.20
C MET A 327 7.77 -15.71 -29.33
N TYR A 328 8.88 -15.02 -29.08
CA TYR A 328 9.95 -14.86 -30.05
C TYR A 328 10.53 -16.22 -30.48
N ALA A 329 10.81 -17.09 -29.50
CA ALA A 329 11.31 -18.43 -29.79
C ALA A 329 10.34 -19.25 -30.67
N LEU A 330 9.03 -19.20 -30.34
CA LEU A 330 7.98 -19.83 -31.14
C LEU A 330 7.92 -19.25 -32.56
N ILE A 331 7.97 -17.93 -32.70
CA ILE A 331 8.00 -17.28 -34.01
C ILE A 331 9.20 -17.74 -34.83
N GLN A 332 10.39 -17.81 -34.23
CA GLN A 332 11.59 -18.29 -34.93
C GLN A 332 11.48 -19.76 -35.36
N GLU A 333 10.88 -20.60 -34.52
CA GLU A 333 10.62 -22.00 -34.82
C GLU A 333 9.69 -22.11 -36.04
N VAL A 334 8.57 -21.43 -36.05
CA VAL A 334 7.62 -21.38 -37.18
C VAL A 334 8.28 -20.81 -38.45
N LEU A 335 9.05 -19.72 -38.34
CA LEU A 335 9.73 -19.10 -39.50
C LEU A 335 10.88 -19.95 -40.05
N SER A 336 11.33 -20.99 -39.33
CA SER A 336 12.32 -21.94 -39.84
C SER A 336 11.74 -22.95 -40.83
N GLU A 337 10.42 -23.05 -40.92
CA GLU A 337 9.75 -23.90 -41.90
C GLU A 337 9.90 -23.34 -43.32
N GLU A 338 10.08 -24.18 -44.30
CA GLU A 338 10.29 -23.81 -45.72
C GLU A 338 9.16 -22.93 -46.27
N ALA A 339 7.93 -23.17 -45.83
CA ALA A 339 6.75 -22.38 -46.22
C ALA A 339 6.84 -20.91 -45.87
N PHE A 340 7.61 -20.54 -44.83
CA PHE A 340 7.73 -19.16 -44.32
C PHE A 340 9.11 -18.54 -44.61
N SER A 341 9.92 -19.13 -45.46
CA SER A 341 11.29 -18.68 -45.78
C SER A 341 11.40 -17.25 -46.27
N SER A 342 10.31 -16.66 -46.81
CA SER A 342 10.25 -15.29 -47.27
C SER A 342 9.81 -14.31 -46.18
N ILE A 343 9.46 -14.80 -44.99
CA ILE A 343 8.97 -13.95 -43.89
C ILE A 343 10.09 -13.69 -42.86
N GLY A 344 10.22 -12.43 -42.46
CA GLY A 344 11.13 -12.00 -41.39
C GLY A 344 10.36 -11.53 -40.17
N CYS A 345 11.03 -11.50 -39.02
CA CYS A 345 10.49 -10.95 -37.77
C CYS A 345 11.34 -9.79 -37.27
N ALA A 346 10.71 -8.66 -36.97
CA ALA A 346 11.30 -7.53 -36.27
C ALA A 346 10.67 -7.38 -34.88
N VAL A 347 11.48 -6.99 -33.90
CA VAL A 347 11.07 -6.87 -32.49
C VAL A 347 10.96 -5.40 -32.11
N HIS A 348 9.98 -5.04 -31.28
CA HIS A 348 9.74 -3.69 -30.73
C HIS A 348 9.68 -2.61 -31.81
N VAL A 349 8.89 -2.84 -32.86
CA VAL A 349 8.77 -1.91 -33.98
C VAL A 349 7.89 -0.72 -33.61
N SER A 350 8.42 0.48 -33.72
CA SER A 350 7.67 1.72 -33.40
C SER A 350 6.41 1.83 -34.27
N LEU A 351 5.28 2.15 -33.65
CA LEU A 351 4.00 2.31 -34.34
C LEU A 351 4.08 3.43 -35.41
N ALA A 352 4.89 4.48 -35.16
CA ALA A 352 5.14 5.53 -36.12
C ALA A 352 5.74 5.04 -37.44
N THR A 353 6.53 3.96 -37.43
CA THR A 353 7.14 3.35 -38.60
C THR A 353 6.12 2.61 -39.48
N LEU A 354 5.05 2.10 -38.82
CA LEU A 354 4.01 1.31 -39.50
C LEU A 354 2.93 2.22 -40.13
N VAL A 355 2.78 3.44 -39.65
CA VAL A 355 1.77 4.40 -40.18
C VAL A 355 2.27 5.05 -41.44
N LYS A 356 1.85 4.56 -42.60
CA LYS A 356 2.17 5.13 -43.92
C LYS A 356 1.44 6.45 -44.21
N SER A 357 0.20 6.60 -43.71
CA SER A 357 -0.60 7.83 -43.81
C SER A 357 -1.35 8.10 -42.51
N TYR A 358 -1.31 9.33 -42.06
CA TYR A 358 -2.02 9.78 -40.86
C TYR A 358 -3.45 10.30 -41.16
N GLU A 359 -3.87 10.31 -42.43
CA GLU A 359 -5.19 10.85 -42.84
C GLU A 359 -6.36 10.07 -42.20
N PRO A 360 -6.36 8.71 -42.17
CA PRO A 360 -7.48 7.95 -41.64
C PRO A 360 -7.54 7.97 -40.10
N LEU A 361 -6.52 8.54 -39.43
CA LEU A 361 -6.41 8.53 -37.97
C LEU A 361 -7.05 9.78 -37.35
N THR A 362 -7.71 9.62 -36.22
CA THR A 362 -8.19 10.72 -35.38
C THR A 362 -7.02 11.52 -34.79
N LYS A 363 -7.30 12.71 -34.24
CA LYS A 363 -6.28 13.55 -33.59
C LYS A 363 -5.56 12.81 -32.44
N GLU A 364 -6.33 12.08 -31.66
CA GLU A 364 -5.79 11.29 -30.53
C GLU A 364 -4.96 10.09 -30.99
N GLU A 365 -5.42 9.36 -32.01
CA GLU A 365 -4.68 8.25 -32.60
C GLU A 365 -3.36 8.73 -33.24
N ARG A 366 -3.35 9.89 -33.89
CA ARG A 366 -2.11 10.50 -34.44
C ARG A 366 -1.10 10.82 -33.34
N GLN A 367 -1.56 11.39 -32.23
CA GLN A 367 -0.69 11.69 -31.10
C GLN A 367 -0.13 10.41 -30.47
N TYR A 368 -0.97 9.39 -30.33
CA TYR A 368 -0.58 8.09 -29.79
C TYR A 368 0.43 7.38 -30.70
N ALA A 369 0.19 7.34 -32.02
CA ALA A 369 1.08 6.71 -32.98
C ALA A 369 2.45 7.39 -33.11
N ARG A 370 2.52 8.71 -32.86
CA ARG A 370 3.78 9.49 -32.89
C ARG A 370 4.60 9.38 -31.61
N ASN A 371 4.05 8.79 -30.54
CA ASN A 371 4.80 8.63 -29.30
C ASN A 371 5.91 7.58 -29.53
N PRO A 372 7.20 7.92 -29.32
CA PRO A 372 8.33 7.01 -29.56
C PRO A 372 8.33 5.78 -28.65
N LEU A 373 7.60 5.82 -27.54
CA LEU A 373 7.45 4.70 -26.61
C LEU A 373 6.36 3.70 -27.03
N THR A 374 5.61 4.01 -28.11
CA THR A 374 4.55 3.15 -28.63
C THR A 374 5.11 2.23 -29.71
N HIS A 375 5.11 0.94 -29.47
CA HIS A 375 5.62 -0.09 -30.40
C HIS A 375 4.71 -1.31 -30.43
N VAL A 376 4.87 -2.15 -31.43
CA VAL A 376 4.36 -3.52 -31.48
C VAL A 376 5.48 -4.46 -31.04
N ASP A 377 5.14 -5.52 -30.30
CA ASP A 377 6.13 -6.44 -29.73
C ASP A 377 6.84 -7.19 -30.88
N PHE A 378 6.08 -7.72 -31.83
CA PHE A 378 6.63 -8.38 -33.00
C PHE A 378 5.91 -7.98 -34.27
N LEU A 379 6.69 -7.71 -35.32
CA LEU A 379 6.19 -7.48 -36.66
C LEU A 379 6.74 -8.54 -37.61
N LEU A 380 5.85 -9.35 -38.20
CA LEU A 380 6.20 -10.21 -39.32
C LEU A 380 6.08 -9.42 -40.61
N PHE A 381 7.07 -9.48 -41.45
CA PHE A 381 7.13 -8.78 -42.73
C PHE A 381 7.72 -9.66 -43.85
N ASN A 382 7.30 -9.39 -45.06
CA ASN A 382 7.91 -10.03 -46.22
C ASN A 382 9.33 -9.48 -46.41
N GLN A 383 10.32 -10.39 -46.52
CA GLN A 383 11.73 -10.00 -46.64
C GLN A 383 12.08 -9.37 -47.99
N MET A 384 11.29 -9.61 -49.05
CA MET A 384 11.54 -9.09 -50.37
C MET A 384 11.14 -7.62 -50.56
N ASP A 385 9.94 -7.28 -50.10
CA ASP A 385 9.36 -5.95 -50.31
C ASP A 385 9.18 -5.14 -49.01
N LYS A 386 9.52 -5.73 -47.85
CA LYS A 386 9.40 -5.15 -46.54
C LYS A 386 7.97 -4.80 -46.13
N GLN A 387 6.95 -5.35 -46.79
CA GLN A 387 5.57 -5.13 -46.41
C GLN A 387 5.25 -5.84 -45.11
N PRO A 388 4.55 -5.18 -44.16
CA PRO A 388 4.00 -5.80 -42.98
C PRO A 388 3.03 -6.92 -43.35
N VAL A 389 3.11 -8.06 -42.67
CA VAL A 389 2.23 -9.20 -42.83
C VAL A 389 1.35 -9.40 -41.61
N LEU A 390 1.94 -9.33 -40.41
CA LEU A 390 1.22 -9.53 -39.14
C LEU A 390 1.94 -8.81 -38.01
N ALA A 391 1.18 -8.09 -37.21
CA ALA A 391 1.63 -7.56 -35.92
C ALA A 391 1.16 -8.49 -34.79
N ILE A 392 2.06 -8.86 -33.89
CA ILE A 392 1.77 -9.71 -32.74
C ILE A 392 2.08 -8.93 -31.49
N GLU A 393 1.12 -8.92 -30.56
CA GLU A 393 1.24 -8.38 -29.21
C GLU A 393 1.19 -9.51 -28.21
N VAL A 394 2.05 -9.44 -27.19
CA VAL A 394 2.09 -10.42 -26.12
C VAL A 394 1.47 -9.82 -24.87
N ASP A 395 0.18 -10.08 -24.69
CA ASP A 395 -0.57 -9.56 -23.57
C ASP A 395 -0.15 -10.26 -22.27
N GLY A 396 0.44 -9.49 -21.36
CA GLY A 396 0.68 -9.96 -19.99
C GLY A 396 -0.65 -10.10 -19.24
N THR A 397 -0.86 -11.22 -18.55
CA THR A 397 -2.11 -11.54 -17.80
C THR A 397 -2.50 -10.52 -16.73
N GLY A 398 -1.72 -9.46 -16.52
CA GLY A 398 -1.92 -8.42 -15.52
C GLY A 398 -2.69 -7.17 -15.95
N PHE A 399 -3.03 -6.98 -17.24
CA PHE A 399 -3.39 -5.66 -17.75
C PHE A 399 -4.77 -5.52 -18.40
N HIS A 400 -5.60 -6.57 -18.44
CA HIS A 400 -6.86 -6.59 -19.22
C HIS A 400 -8.15 -6.54 -18.38
N GLU A 401 -8.23 -5.68 -17.35
CA GLU A 401 -9.55 -5.35 -16.80
C GLU A 401 -10.27 -4.35 -17.72
N ALA A 402 -11.50 -4.70 -18.11
CA ALA A 402 -12.37 -3.83 -18.88
C ALA A 402 -12.57 -2.49 -18.13
N GLY A 403 -12.09 -1.38 -18.73
CA GLY A 403 -12.13 -0.05 -18.10
C GLY A 403 -10.77 0.47 -17.59
N SER A 404 -9.70 -0.32 -17.66
CA SER A 404 -8.36 0.16 -17.31
C SER A 404 -7.80 1.12 -18.38
N ASN A 405 -6.89 2.03 -17.97
CA ASN A 405 -6.16 2.90 -18.91
C ASN A 405 -5.37 2.10 -19.96
N GLN A 406 -5.00 0.87 -19.63
CA GLN A 406 -4.30 -0.04 -20.54
C GLN A 406 -5.25 -0.59 -21.60
N ALA A 407 -6.44 -1.08 -21.24
CA ALA A 407 -7.43 -1.55 -22.19
C ALA A 407 -7.82 -0.46 -23.22
N ALA A 408 -7.89 0.81 -22.77
CA ALA A 408 -8.12 1.94 -23.67
C ALA A 408 -6.94 2.18 -24.63
N ARG A 409 -5.69 1.96 -24.19
CA ARG A 409 -4.49 2.06 -25.03
C ARG A 409 -4.43 0.94 -26.05
N ASP A 410 -4.76 -0.28 -25.66
CA ASP A 410 -4.77 -1.47 -26.53
C ASP A 410 -5.85 -1.35 -27.61
N MET A 411 -7.05 -0.85 -27.24
CA MET A 411 -8.08 -0.55 -28.22
C MET A 411 -7.64 0.52 -29.24
N LYS A 412 -6.93 1.57 -28.79
CA LYS A 412 -6.39 2.61 -29.70
C LYS A 412 -5.33 2.03 -30.62
N LYS A 413 -4.39 1.21 -30.10
CA LYS A 413 -3.35 0.54 -30.89
C LYS A 413 -3.98 -0.35 -31.95
N ASN A 414 -4.91 -1.21 -31.57
CA ASN A 414 -5.63 -2.11 -32.49
C ASN A 414 -6.41 -1.34 -33.58
N SER A 415 -7.04 -0.21 -33.21
CA SER A 415 -7.72 0.66 -34.18
C SER A 415 -6.75 1.23 -35.21
N ILE A 416 -5.57 1.68 -34.77
CA ILE A 416 -4.52 2.25 -35.64
C ILE A 416 -3.97 1.16 -36.58
N LEU A 417 -3.60 -0.01 -36.07
CA LEU A 417 -3.09 -1.11 -36.87
C LEU A 417 -4.08 -1.54 -37.96
N LYS A 418 -5.36 -1.71 -37.60
CA LYS A 418 -6.43 -2.02 -38.58
C LYS A 418 -6.56 -0.96 -39.67
N LYS A 419 -6.47 0.35 -39.33
CA LYS A 419 -6.53 1.43 -40.29
C LYS A 419 -5.28 1.52 -41.16
N CYS A 420 -4.16 0.99 -40.70
CA CYS A 420 -2.91 0.93 -41.46
C CYS A 420 -2.75 -0.35 -42.28
N ALA A 421 -3.75 -1.24 -42.26
CA ALA A 421 -3.74 -2.55 -42.93
C ALA A 421 -2.54 -3.43 -42.54
N VAL A 422 -2.30 -3.53 -41.22
CA VAL A 422 -1.29 -4.42 -40.61
C VAL A 422 -1.98 -5.43 -39.70
#